data_cc17e67f04bb14e77feacdbedd826cdf
#
_entry.id   cc17e67f04bb14e77feacdbedd826cdf
#
_cell.length_a   1.000
_cell.length_b   1.000
_cell.length_c   1.000
_cell.angle_alpha   90.00
_cell.angle_beta   90.00
_cell.angle_gamma   90.00
#
_symmetry.space_group_name_H-M   'P 1'
#
loop_
_entity.id
_entity.type
_entity.pdbx_description
1 polymer ?
#
loop_
_entity_poly.entity_id
_entity_poly.type
_entity_poly.pdbx_seq_one_letter_code
_entity_poly.pdbx_strand_id
1 'polypeptide(L)'
;MQIVDTHFEQLNDSLYIFTLPETVSGWCTLNVEGNSGDMIRLRFISEEGLDYGQTDTYILKGGDKEEWEPKFTWHTFRKVEVVSRNTKISESSLIVKSIFTDVKNTGSFECSNELFNRICQAYNRTMHANFKGIVSSDPHRERLAYTGDGQVITESLLYSYDMTRFLRKFIDDMDDARNKVTGYVPHTAPFSGGGGGPAWGSAYIIVPWAYFCHYGDTEILQKHYDGMKQWIGYLGTRTNDRGLSS
;
A
#
# COMPACT_ATOMS: atom_id res chain seq x y z
N MET A 1 6.65 1.61 -11.43
CA MET A 1 5.74 0.67 -12.08
C MET A 1 6.55 -0.39 -12.79
N GLN A 2 6.17 -1.66 -12.65
CA GLN A 2 6.88 -2.81 -13.23
C GLN A 2 5.86 -3.74 -13.90
N ILE A 3 6.17 -4.24 -15.10
CA ILE A 3 5.37 -5.28 -15.78
C ILE A 3 5.74 -6.62 -15.14
N VAL A 4 4.73 -7.47 -14.90
CA VAL A 4 4.86 -8.76 -14.25
C VAL A 4 4.46 -9.85 -15.24
N ASP A 5 5.32 -10.86 -15.40
CA ASP A 5 5.03 -12.02 -16.23
C ASP A 5 3.89 -12.84 -15.63
N THR A 6 3.07 -13.43 -16.49
CA THR A 6 1.93 -14.24 -16.08
C THR A 6 1.91 -15.57 -16.81
N HIS A 7 1.41 -16.60 -16.13
CA HIS A 7 1.02 -17.86 -16.76
C HIS A 7 -0.46 -17.80 -17.14
N PHE A 8 -0.76 -17.98 -18.42
CA PHE A 8 -2.11 -17.93 -18.99
C PHE A 8 -2.70 -19.34 -19.14
N GLU A 9 -3.98 -19.49 -18.74
CA GLU A 9 -4.75 -20.72 -18.91
C GLU A 9 -6.20 -20.37 -19.28
N GLN A 10 -6.76 -21.04 -20.29
CA GLN A 10 -8.18 -21.00 -20.60
C GLN A 10 -8.90 -22.20 -19.97
N LEU A 11 -9.78 -21.96 -18.99
CA LEU A 11 -10.51 -23.04 -18.31
C LEU A 11 -11.77 -23.48 -19.09
N ASN A 12 -12.45 -22.55 -19.77
CA ASN A 12 -13.58 -22.82 -20.62
C ASN A 12 -13.82 -21.63 -21.58
N ASP A 13 -14.92 -21.64 -22.33
CA ASP A 13 -15.23 -20.64 -23.36
C ASP A 13 -15.39 -19.21 -22.82
N SER A 14 -15.55 -19.04 -21.51
CA SER A 14 -15.82 -17.73 -20.89
C SER A 14 -14.93 -17.40 -19.70
N LEU A 15 -14.07 -18.32 -19.24
CA LEU A 15 -13.22 -18.12 -18.06
C LEU A 15 -11.75 -18.39 -18.39
N TYR A 16 -10.94 -17.35 -18.15
CA TYR A 16 -9.50 -17.34 -18.38
C TYR A 16 -8.78 -16.94 -17.09
N ILE A 17 -7.60 -17.54 -16.88
CA ILE A 17 -6.79 -17.34 -15.67
C ILE A 17 -5.42 -16.80 -16.05
N PHE A 18 -4.98 -15.78 -15.33
CA PHE A 18 -3.62 -15.27 -15.35
C PHE A 18 -3.03 -15.43 -13.96
N THR A 19 -2.03 -16.29 -13.81
CA THR A 19 -1.37 -16.57 -12.53
C THR A 19 0.00 -15.90 -12.51
N LEU A 20 0.31 -15.18 -11.43
CA LEU A 20 1.56 -14.47 -11.23
C LEU A 20 2.58 -15.35 -10.48
N PRO A 21 3.89 -15.12 -10.63
CA PRO A 21 4.93 -15.80 -9.86
C PRO A 21 4.92 -15.44 -8.37
N GLU A 22 4.40 -14.26 -8.02
CA GLU A 22 4.27 -13.77 -6.64
C GLU A 22 3.08 -12.81 -6.50
N THR A 23 2.64 -12.55 -5.27
CA THR A 23 1.59 -11.57 -4.98
C THR A 23 2.11 -10.16 -5.24
N VAL A 24 1.33 -9.37 -5.98
CA VAL A 24 1.63 -7.97 -6.28
C VAL A 24 0.48 -7.06 -5.91
N SER A 25 0.76 -5.78 -5.73
CA SER A 25 -0.25 -4.72 -5.69
C SER A 25 -0.16 -3.88 -6.95
N GLY A 26 -1.26 -3.77 -7.69
CA GLY A 26 -1.27 -3.06 -8.96
C GLY A 26 -2.60 -3.14 -9.69
N TRP A 27 -2.54 -3.02 -10.99
CA TRP A 27 -3.70 -3.17 -11.88
C TRP A 27 -3.32 -3.89 -13.17
N CYS A 28 -4.31 -4.11 -14.03
CA CYS A 28 -4.10 -4.70 -15.35
C CYS A 28 -4.42 -3.71 -16.45
N THR A 29 -3.66 -3.73 -17.52
CA THR A 29 -4.06 -3.18 -18.81
C THR A 29 -4.73 -4.27 -19.63
N LEU A 30 -5.93 -4.00 -20.11
CA LEU A 30 -6.72 -4.90 -20.95
C LEU A 30 -6.58 -4.45 -22.41
N ASN A 31 -6.19 -5.38 -23.29
CA ASN A 31 -6.07 -5.19 -24.75
C ASN A 31 -6.99 -6.18 -25.44
N VAL A 32 -8.09 -5.70 -26.00
CA VAL A 32 -9.15 -6.56 -26.54
C VAL A 32 -9.79 -5.97 -27.79
N GLU A 33 -10.47 -6.82 -28.55
CA GLU A 33 -11.30 -6.47 -29.70
C GLU A 33 -12.61 -7.24 -29.57
N GLY A 34 -13.75 -6.55 -29.72
CA GLY A 34 -15.06 -7.15 -29.58
C GLY A 34 -16.17 -6.18 -29.96
N ASN A 35 -17.43 -6.58 -29.74
CA ASN A 35 -18.58 -5.78 -30.12
C ASN A 35 -18.92 -4.75 -29.03
N SER A 36 -19.57 -3.67 -29.44
CA SER A 36 -20.10 -2.67 -28.50
C SER A 36 -21.07 -3.32 -27.51
N GLY A 37 -20.85 -3.07 -26.22
CA GLY A 37 -21.65 -3.63 -25.13
C GLY A 37 -21.16 -4.97 -24.58
N ASP A 38 -20.16 -5.60 -25.20
CA ASP A 38 -19.54 -6.79 -24.62
C ASP A 38 -18.89 -6.42 -23.29
N MET A 39 -19.04 -7.30 -22.30
CA MET A 39 -18.57 -7.07 -20.93
C MET A 39 -17.44 -8.03 -20.57
N ILE A 40 -16.36 -7.48 -20.06
CA ILE A 40 -15.23 -8.22 -19.50
C ILE A 40 -15.12 -7.87 -18.02
N ARG A 41 -15.07 -8.90 -17.16
CA ARG A 41 -14.89 -8.76 -15.72
C ARG A 41 -13.55 -9.34 -15.31
N LEU A 42 -12.75 -8.57 -14.59
CA LEU A 42 -11.50 -8.96 -13.98
C LEU A 42 -11.74 -9.16 -12.47
N ARG A 43 -11.53 -10.36 -11.96
CA ARG A 43 -11.57 -10.66 -10.52
C ARG A 43 -10.15 -10.89 -10.03
N PHE A 44 -9.72 -10.15 -9.03
CA PHE A 44 -8.37 -10.20 -8.48
C PHE A 44 -8.36 -11.08 -7.24
N ILE A 45 -7.65 -12.19 -7.32
CA ILE A 45 -7.66 -13.26 -6.31
C ILE A 45 -6.34 -13.24 -5.55
N SER A 46 -6.44 -13.23 -4.22
CA SER A 46 -5.28 -13.27 -3.32
C SER A 46 -4.58 -14.63 -3.30
N GLU A 47 -3.47 -14.74 -2.60
CA GLU A 47 -2.76 -16.01 -2.36
C GLU A 47 -3.65 -17.05 -1.68
N GLU A 48 -4.54 -16.62 -0.76
CA GLU A 48 -5.47 -17.49 -0.04
C GLU A 48 -6.68 -17.92 -0.87
N GLY A 49 -6.79 -17.46 -2.12
CA GLY A 49 -7.90 -17.77 -3.01
C GLY A 49 -9.15 -16.88 -2.82
N LEU A 50 -9.03 -15.77 -2.08
CA LEU A 50 -10.13 -14.83 -1.83
C LEU A 50 -10.01 -13.60 -2.72
N ASP A 51 -11.14 -13.03 -3.17
CA ASP A 51 -11.16 -11.82 -4.00
C ASP A 51 -11.32 -10.51 -3.20
N TYR A 52 -11.75 -10.58 -1.94
CA TYR A 52 -11.99 -9.41 -1.09
C TYR A 52 -12.85 -8.32 -1.77
N GLY A 53 -13.69 -8.68 -2.74
CA GLY A 53 -14.47 -7.75 -3.54
C GLY A 53 -13.65 -6.98 -4.60
N GLN A 54 -12.41 -7.32 -4.82
CA GLN A 54 -11.53 -6.69 -5.81
C GLN A 54 -11.93 -7.11 -7.22
N THR A 55 -12.69 -6.26 -7.91
CA THR A 55 -13.21 -6.56 -9.24
C THR A 55 -13.26 -5.29 -10.08
N ASP A 56 -12.77 -5.39 -11.32
CA ASP A 56 -12.96 -4.37 -12.35
C ASP A 56 -13.88 -4.91 -13.44
N THR A 57 -14.64 -4.02 -14.06
CA THR A 57 -15.52 -4.38 -15.20
C THR A 57 -15.33 -3.36 -16.31
N TYR A 58 -15.07 -3.85 -17.51
CA TYR A 58 -14.97 -3.05 -18.70
C TYR A 58 -16.08 -3.42 -19.69
N ILE A 59 -16.73 -2.42 -20.27
CA ILE A 59 -17.74 -2.57 -21.32
C ILE A 59 -17.15 -1.99 -22.59
N LEU A 60 -17.02 -2.81 -23.63
CA LEU A 60 -16.41 -2.42 -24.90
C LEU A 60 -17.25 -1.37 -25.63
N LYS A 61 -16.57 -0.43 -26.25
CA LYS A 61 -17.17 0.53 -27.19
C LYS A 61 -17.52 -0.13 -28.52
N GLY A 62 -16.74 -1.16 -28.89
CA GLY A 62 -16.83 -1.88 -30.15
C GLY A 62 -16.06 -1.22 -31.31
N GLY A 63 -15.75 -2.00 -32.31
CA GLY A 63 -14.96 -1.60 -33.47
C GLY A 63 -13.54 -2.14 -33.40
N ASP A 64 -12.54 -1.25 -33.42
CA ASP A 64 -11.12 -1.61 -33.44
C ASP A 64 -10.64 -2.12 -32.07
N LYS A 65 -9.37 -2.51 -32.01
CA LYS A 65 -8.68 -2.90 -30.78
C LYS A 65 -8.76 -1.78 -29.72
N GLU A 66 -9.21 -2.15 -28.54
CA GLU A 66 -9.32 -1.27 -27.39
C GLU A 66 -8.26 -1.58 -26.34
N GLU A 67 -7.65 -0.53 -25.79
CA GLU A 67 -6.78 -0.59 -24.64
C GLU A 67 -7.45 0.13 -23.47
N TRP A 68 -7.52 -0.53 -22.33
CA TRP A 68 -8.11 0.02 -21.13
C TRP A 68 -7.32 -0.36 -19.89
N GLU A 69 -7.19 0.58 -18.95
CA GLU A 69 -6.73 0.33 -17.58
C GLU A 69 -7.49 1.21 -16.59
N PRO A 70 -7.67 0.76 -15.34
CA PRO A 70 -8.32 1.57 -14.31
C PRO A 70 -7.46 2.78 -13.93
N LYS A 71 -8.11 3.81 -13.38
CA LYS A 71 -7.45 5.00 -12.82
C LYS A 71 -7.83 5.14 -11.34
N PHE A 72 -6.86 5.62 -10.54
CA PHE A 72 -7.05 5.92 -9.11
C PHE A 72 -7.46 4.72 -8.24
N THR A 73 -7.13 3.50 -8.67
CA THR A 73 -7.33 2.28 -7.88
C THR A 73 -6.17 1.32 -8.06
N TRP A 74 -6.04 0.36 -7.18
CA TRP A 74 -5.17 -0.80 -7.31
C TRP A 74 -5.82 -2.00 -6.62
N HIS A 75 -5.34 -3.18 -6.94
CA HIS A 75 -5.73 -4.44 -6.31
C HIS A 75 -4.48 -5.17 -5.81
N THR A 76 -4.64 -6.08 -4.87
CA THR A 76 -3.54 -6.95 -4.41
C THR A 76 -3.92 -8.38 -4.67
N PHE A 77 -3.13 -9.07 -5.49
CA PHE A 77 -3.53 -10.35 -6.06
C PHE A 77 -2.34 -11.23 -6.46
N ARG A 78 -2.60 -12.52 -6.51
CA ARG A 78 -1.72 -13.56 -7.04
C ARG A 78 -2.24 -14.10 -8.38
N LYS A 79 -3.54 -13.92 -8.64
CA LYS A 79 -4.22 -14.43 -9.81
C LYS A 79 -5.29 -13.45 -10.28
N VAL A 80 -5.48 -13.36 -11.59
CA VAL A 80 -6.60 -12.64 -12.21
C VAL A 80 -7.48 -13.62 -12.93
N GLU A 81 -8.76 -13.68 -12.56
CA GLU A 81 -9.80 -14.40 -13.29
C GLU A 81 -10.50 -13.43 -14.24
N VAL A 82 -10.41 -13.71 -15.53
CA VAL A 82 -11.05 -12.91 -16.57
C VAL A 82 -12.29 -13.65 -17.07
N VAL A 83 -13.44 -13.02 -16.84
CA VAL A 83 -14.72 -13.55 -17.32
C VAL A 83 -15.17 -12.73 -18.54
N SER A 84 -15.30 -13.40 -19.68
CA SER A 84 -15.79 -12.83 -20.94
C SER A 84 -16.58 -13.89 -21.72
N ARG A 85 -17.80 -13.55 -22.15
CA ARG A 85 -18.67 -14.48 -22.88
C ARG A 85 -18.55 -14.36 -24.40
N ASN A 86 -18.39 -13.15 -24.88
CA ASN A 86 -18.47 -12.85 -26.32
C ASN A 86 -17.12 -12.41 -26.89
N THR A 87 -16.23 -11.88 -26.05
CA THR A 87 -14.90 -11.41 -26.46
C THR A 87 -13.86 -12.47 -26.10
N LYS A 88 -13.06 -12.88 -27.08
CA LYS A 88 -11.97 -13.86 -26.89
C LYS A 88 -10.82 -13.19 -26.15
N ILE A 89 -10.34 -13.88 -25.15
CA ILE A 89 -9.15 -13.49 -24.36
C ILE A 89 -7.97 -14.40 -24.73
N SER A 90 -6.82 -13.81 -24.92
CA SER A 90 -5.55 -14.48 -25.17
C SER A 90 -4.51 -14.05 -24.13
N GLU A 91 -3.36 -14.69 -24.13
CA GLU A 91 -2.24 -14.32 -23.25
C GLU A 91 -1.86 -12.84 -23.38
N SER A 92 -1.89 -12.27 -24.60
CA SER A 92 -1.58 -10.86 -24.86
C SER A 92 -2.71 -9.88 -24.49
N SER A 93 -3.89 -10.39 -24.12
CA SER A 93 -5.04 -9.55 -23.79
C SER A 93 -4.91 -8.85 -22.44
N LEU A 94 -4.06 -9.35 -21.53
CA LEU A 94 -3.89 -8.79 -20.21
C LEU A 94 -2.40 -8.54 -19.91
N ILE A 95 -2.08 -7.32 -19.49
CA ILE A 95 -0.75 -6.95 -19.00
C ILE A 95 -0.88 -6.58 -17.53
N VAL A 96 -0.23 -7.31 -16.66
CA VAL A 96 -0.22 -7.02 -15.22
C VAL A 96 0.88 -6.00 -14.91
N LYS A 97 0.50 -4.96 -14.19
CA LYS A 97 1.39 -3.88 -13.75
C LYS A 97 1.44 -3.83 -12.23
N SER A 98 2.60 -4.13 -11.63
CA SER A 98 2.87 -3.84 -10.22
C SER A 98 3.17 -2.36 -10.05
N ILE A 99 2.54 -1.72 -9.06
CA ILE A 99 2.72 -0.30 -8.76
C ILE A 99 3.17 -0.11 -7.32
N PHE A 100 4.07 0.82 -7.12
CA PHE A 100 4.56 1.23 -5.80
C PHE A 100 5.15 2.63 -5.89
N THR A 101 5.26 3.29 -4.74
CA THR A 101 5.98 4.57 -4.65
C THR A 101 7.45 4.34 -4.97
N ASP A 102 7.99 5.15 -5.88
CA ASP A 102 9.38 5.06 -6.34
C ASP A 102 10.32 5.59 -5.25
N VAL A 103 10.65 4.73 -4.30
CA VAL A 103 11.68 4.95 -3.28
C VAL A 103 12.94 4.19 -3.66
N LYS A 104 14.09 4.86 -3.59
CA LYS A 104 15.39 4.26 -3.92
C LYS A 104 15.77 3.25 -2.84
N ASN A 105 16.06 2.02 -3.24
CA ASN A 105 16.70 1.06 -2.33
C ASN A 105 18.15 1.51 -2.06
N THR A 106 18.52 1.64 -0.81
CA THR A 106 19.84 2.08 -0.35
C THR A 106 20.54 1.07 0.55
N GLY A 107 19.79 0.06 1.01
CA GLY A 107 20.31 -1.02 1.84
C GLY A 107 20.33 -2.35 1.10
N SER A 108 21.27 -3.21 1.48
CA SER A 108 21.32 -4.61 1.04
C SER A 108 21.68 -5.50 2.23
N PHE A 109 21.12 -6.70 2.24
CA PHE A 109 21.43 -7.72 3.23
C PHE A 109 21.64 -9.05 2.55
N GLU A 110 22.77 -9.68 2.86
CA GLU A 110 23.11 -11.04 2.42
C GLU A 110 23.91 -11.73 3.51
N CYS A 111 23.62 -12.98 3.78
CA CYS A 111 24.38 -13.81 4.71
C CYS A 111 24.38 -15.27 4.28
N SER A 112 25.17 -16.10 4.97
CA SER A 112 25.28 -17.54 4.67
C SER A 112 24.02 -18.35 5.04
N ASN A 113 23.10 -17.79 5.77
CA ASN A 113 21.84 -18.45 6.12
C ASN A 113 20.73 -18.02 5.16
N GLU A 114 20.35 -18.93 4.27
CA GLU A 114 19.33 -18.69 3.24
C GLU A 114 17.96 -18.30 3.80
N LEU A 115 17.60 -18.72 5.01
CA LEU A 115 16.34 -18.32 5.64
C LEU A 115 16.29 -16.81 5.87
N PHE A 116 17.36 -16.20 6.36
CA PHE A 116 17.43 -14.77 6.58
C PHE A 116 17.40 -13.97 5.26
N ASN A 117 18.07 -14.47 4.21
CA ASN A 117 18.02 -13.87 2.89
C ASN A 117 16.57 -13.85 2.34
N ARG A 118 15.86 -14.97 2.49
CA ARG A 118 14.44 -15.08 2.10
C ARG A 118 13.52 -14.19 2.91
N ILE A 119 13.76 -14.01 4.21
CA ILE A 119 13.00 -13.08 5.06
C ILE A 119 13.19 -11.64 4.55
N CYS A 120 14.44 -11.23 4.25
CA CYS A 120 14.71 -9.90 3.71
C CYS A 120 14.02 -9.68 2.35
N GLN A 121 14.05 -10.67 1.47
CA GLN A 121 13.34 -10.61 0.17
C GLN A 121 11.83 -10.49 0.37
N ALA A 122 11.25 -11.27 1.30
CA ALA A 122 9.81 -11.20 1.61
C ALA A 122 9.44 -9.83 2.18
N TYR A 123 10.27 -9.26 3.07
CA TYR A 123 10.11 -7.91 3.58
C TYR A 123 10.06 -6.88 2.44
N ASN A 124 11.02 -6.90 1.52
CA ASN A 124 11.07 -5.96 0.39
C ASN A 124 9.83 -6.07 -0.51
N ARG A 125 9.36 -7.30 -0.81
CA ARG A 125 8.13 -7.50 -1.58
C ARG A 125 6.90 -6.93 -0.85
N THR A 126 6.81 -7.17 0.46
CA THR A 126 5.73 -6.64 1.30
C THR A 126 5.72 -5.12 1.31
N MET A 127 6.88 -4.49 1.43
CA MET A 127 6.99 -3.03 1.39
C MET A 127 6.55 -2.47 0.02
N HIS A 128 6.99 -3.04 -1.09
CA HIS A 128 6.53 -2.65 -2.43
C HIS A 128 5.01 -2.79 -2.59
N ALA A 129 4.42 -3.86 -2.04
CA ALA A 129 2.97 -4.04 -2.06
C ALA A 129 2.22 -2.94 -1.26
N ASN A 130 2.85 -2.38 -0.23
CA ASN A 130 2.24 -1.40 0.67
C ASN A 130 2.58 0.07 0.38
N PHE A 131 3.61 0.36 -0.41
CA PHE A 131 3.98 1.74 -0.74
C PHE A 131 3.09 2.32 -1.83
N LYS A 132 2.10 3.13 -1.45
CA LYS A 132 1.15 3.80 -2.36
C LYS A 132 1.01 5.31 -2.05
N GLY A 133 2.15 6.01 -1.87
CA GLY A 133 2.20 7.38 -1.35
C GLY A 133 1.98 7.45 0.16
N ILE A 134 1.59 6.35 0.75
CA ILE A 134 1.42 6.07 2.18
C ILE A 134 2.03 4.71 2.48
N VAL A 135 2.25 4.40 3.75
CA VAL A 135 2.50 3.03 4.21
C VAL A 135 1.16 2.43 4.60
N SER A 136 0.57 1.59 3.74
CA SER A 136 -0.66 0.89 4.12
C SER A 136 -0.34 -0.32 5.00
N SER A 137 -1.21 -0.62 5.96
CA SER A 137 -1.10 -1.82 6.79
C SER A 137 -1.53 -3.07 6.02
N ASP A 138 -2.52 -2.91 5.16
CA ASP A 138 -3.18 -3.99 4.44
C ASP A 138 -3.52 -3.53 3.02
N PRO A 139 -2.79 -4.00 1.99
CA PRO A 139 -2.94 -3.46 0.64
C PRO A 139 -4.17 -3.98 -0.10
N HIS A 140 -4.90 -4.97 0.41
CA HIS A 140 -6.05 -5.58 -0.26
C HIS A 140 -7.40 -5.30 0.42
N ARG A 141 -7.44 -5.02 1.73
CA ARG A 141 -8.70 -4.78 2.48
C ARG A 141 -8.84 -3.32 2.89
N GLU A 142 -8.13 -2.91 3.92
CA GLU A 142 -8.31 -1.60 4.57
C GLU A 142 -7.74 -0.45 3.76
N ARG A 143 -6.55 -0.63 3.18
CA ARG A 143 -5.84 0.36 2.34
C ARG A 143 -5.63 1.71 3.02
N LEU A 144 -5.50 1.71 4.35
CA LEU A 144 -5.32 2.90 5.17
C LEU A 144 -3.89 2.96 5.70
N ALA A 145 -3.36 4.18 5.84
CA ALA A 145 -2.07 4.42 6.44
C ALA A 145 -2.21 4.50 7.95
N TYR A 146 -2.17 3.36 8.62
CA TYR A 146 -2.16 3.28 10.07
C TYR A 146 -0.84 3.80 10.63
N THR A 147 -0.92 4.76 11.53
CA THR A 147 0.28 5.44 12.07
C THR A 147 1.15 4.51 12.92
N GLY A 148 0.52 3.60 13.69
CA GLY A 148 1.23 2.58 14.47
C GLY A 148 2.00 1.62 13.59
N ASP A 149 1.42 1.14 12.48
CA ASP A 149 2.07 0.27 11.50
C ASP A 149 3.26 0.98 10.86
N GLY A 150 3.09 2.22 10.43
CA GLY A 150 4.17 3.05 9.89
C GLY A 150 5.30 3.26 10.90
N GLN A 151 4.96 3.47 12.19
CA GLN A 151 5.94 3.61 13.27
C GLN A 151 6.79 2.35 13.45
N VAL A 152 6.16 1.19 13.55
CA VAL A 152 6.85 -0.09 13.84
C VAL A 152 7.87 -0.43 12.77
N ILE A 153 7.59 -0.12 11.50
CA ILE A 153 8.48 -0.44 10.38
C ILE A 153 9.48 0.68 10.06
N THR A 154 9.36 1.86 10.68
CA THR A 154 10.16 3.06 10.30
C THR A 154 11.67 2.78 10.32
N GLU A 155 12.21 2.14 11.34
CA GLU A 155 13.64 1.87 11.41
C GLU A 155 14.10 0.92 10.29
N SER A 156 13.36 -0.13 10.02
CA SER A 156 13.69 -1.05 8.92
C SER A 156 13.59 -0.39 7.55
N LEU A 157 12.65 0.55 7.38
CA LEU A 157 12.56 1.37 6.16
C LEU A 157 13.79 2.25 5.98
N LEU A 158 14.25 2.91 7.05
CA LEU A 158 15.43 3.78 7.03
C LEU A 158 16.71 3.03 6.68
N TYR A 159 16.84 1.76 7.07
CA TYR A 159 17.97 0.91 6.68
C TYR A 159 17.90 0.41 5.23
N SER A 160 16.69 0.25 4.69
CA SER A 160 16.48 -0.38 3.40
C SER A 160 16.34 0.60 2.24
N TYR A 161 15.79 1.80 2.50
CA TYR A 161 15.40 2.75 1.45
C TYR A 161 15.79 4.18 1.79
N ASP A 162 15.95 5.02 0.75
CA ASP A 162 15.95 6.48 0.93
C ASP A 162 14.53 6.97 1.22
N MET A 163 14.26 7.19 2.48
CA MET A 163 12.94 7.59 2.99
C MET A 163 12.81 9.11 3.21
N THR A 164 13.79 9.91 2.76
CA THR A 164 13.81 11.37 3.01
C THR A 164 12.50 12.06 2.64
N ARG A 165 12.00 11.85 1.44
CA ARG A 165 10.75 12.49 0.98
C ARG A 165 9.51 11.80 1.53
N PHE A 166 9.56 10.48 1.59
CA PHE A 166 8.40 9.67 1.98
C PHE A 166 8.02 9.87 3.45
N LEU A 167 9.00 9.77 4.35
CA LEU A 167 8.74 9.96 5.79
C LEU A 167 8.45 11.43 6.14
N ARG A 168 9.08 12.42 5.48
CA ARG A 168 8.69 13.83 5.65
C ARG A 168 7.21 14.04 5.33
N LYS A 169 6.76 13.51 4.19
CA LYS A 169 5.33 13.56 3.83
C LYS A 169 4.46 12.86 4.87
N PHE A 170 4.84 11.66 5.33
CA PHE A 170 4.05 10.92 6.31
C PHE A 170 3.95 11.64 7.66
N ILE A 171 5.02 12.32 8.08
CA ILE A 171 5.01 13.18 9.28
C ILE A 171 4.09 14.38 9.09
N ASP A 172 4.14 15.03 7.93
CA ASP A 172 3.22 16.13 7.57
C ASP A 172 1.77 15.63 7.53
N ASP A 173 1.48 14.47 6.96
CA ASP A 173 0.14 13.86 6.94
C ASP A 173 -0.39 13.63 8.37
N MET A 174 0.46 13.19 9.30
CA MET A 174 0.06 13.03 10.72
C MET A 174 -0.24 14.36 11.38
N ASP A 175 0.53 15.41 11.08
CA ASP A 175 0.24 16.74 11.56
C ASP A 175 -1.06 17.29 11.00
N ASP A 176 -1.31 17.12 9.71
CA ASP A 176 -2.54 17.58 9.06
C ASP A 176 -3.79 16.86 9.60
N ALA A 177 -3.69 15.56 9.87
CA ALA A 177 -4.76 14.78 10.45
C ALA A 177 -5.01 15.07 11.94
N ARG A 178 -4.00 15.61 12.64
CA ARG A 178 -4.07 15.92 14.06
C ARG A 178 -5.13 17.00 14.37
N ASN A 179 -5.89 16.82 15.44
CA ASN A 179 -6.77 17.86 15.95
C ASN A 179 -5.94 19.01 16.57
N LYS A 180 -5.93 20.16 15.93
CA LYS A 180 -5.10 21.30 16.32
C LYS A 180 -5.55 21.95 17.65
N VAL A 181 -6.76 21.66 18.14
CA VAL A 181 -7.28 22.20 19.42
C VAL A 181 -6.92 21.28 20.58
N THR A 182 -7.18 19.99 20.44
CA THR A 182 -6.99 19.01 21.53
C THR A 182 -5.60 18.36 21.54
N GLY A 183 -4.89 18.40 20.42
CA GLY A 183 -3.63 17.69 20.23
C GLY A 183 -3.80 16.21 19.83
N TYR A 184 -5.02 15.71 19.75
CA TYR A 184 -5.33 14.32 19.37
C TYR A 184 -4.75 13.93 18.00
N VAL A 185 -4.03 12.82 17.95
CA VAL A 185 -3.51 12.22 16.71
C VAL A 185 -4.30 10.94 16.38
N PRO A 186 -4.94 10.85 15.19
CA PRO A 186 -5.75 9.69 14.82
C PRO A 186 -4.92 8.46 14.51
N HIS A 187 -5.57 7.30 14.37
CA HIS A 187 -4.92 6.04 14.01
C HIS A 187 -4.43 6.01 12.55
N THR A 188 -5.01 6.82 11.68
CA THR A 188 -4.63 6.88 10.26
C THR A 188 -4.37 8.30 9.81
N ALA A 189 -3.47 8.47 8.83
CA ALA A 189 -3.11 9.75 8.22
C ALA A 189 -2.74 9.55 6.73
N PRO A 190 -3.09 10.46 5.79
CA PRO A 190 -3.77 11.74 6.00
C PRO A 190 -5.28 11.64 6.28
N PHE A 191 -5.90 10.50 5.95
CA PHE A 191 -7.31 10.25 6.25
C PHE A 191 -7.46 9.97 7.74
N SER A 192 -8.16 10.88 8.44
CA SER A 192 -8.39 10.78 9.88
C SER A 192 -9.45 9.70 10.17
N GLY A 193 -9.00 8.51 10.56
CA GLY A 193 -9.86 7.41 11.00
C GLY A 193 -9.66 7.11 12.47
N GLY A 194 -10.71 7.18 13.28
CA GLY A 194 -10.87 6.77 14.66
C GLY A 194 -9.66 6.82 15.59
N GLY A 195 -9.78 6.29 16.77
CA GLY A 195 -8.63 5.90 17.60
C GLY A 195 -8.07 7.00 18.48
N GLY A 196 -6.78 7.30 18.41
CA GLY A 196 -6.06 8.21 19.32
C GLY A 196 -5.46 7.49 20.54
N GLY A 197 -5.35 6.20 20.48
CA GLY A 197 -4.63 5.43 21.48
C GLY A 197 -3.13 5.74 21.47
N PRO A 198 -2.45 5.65 22.66
CA PRO A 198 -1.06 6.07 22.79
C PRO A 198 -0.13 5.32 21.83
N ALA A 199 -0.39 4.06 21.53
CA ALA A 199 0.46 3.24 20.66
C ALA A 199 0.52 3.75 19.21
N TRP A 200 -0.63 4.18 18.65
CA TRP A 200 -0.69 4.69 17.28
C TRP A 200 -0.34 6.18 17.18
N GLY A 201 -0.94 7.02 18.04
CA GLY A 201 -0.71 8.46 18.01
C GLY A 201 0.73 8.85 18.35
N SER A 202 1.47 8.04 19.11
CA SER A 202 2.88 8.28 19.42
C SER A 202 3.80 8.16 18.21
N ALA A 203 3.32 7.60 17.07
CA ALA A 203 4.01 7.68 15.80
C ALA A 203 4.42 9.11 15.44
N TYR A 204 3.59 10.09 15.80
CA TYR A 204 3.88 11.51 15.55
C TYR A 204 5.08 12.07 16.35
N ILE A 205 5.62 11.31 17.30
CA ILE A 205 6.87 11.63 17.99
C ILE A 205 8.00 10.69 17.55
N ILE A 206 7.70 9.38 17.48
CA ILE A 206 8.71 8.34 17.28
C ILE A 206 9.25 8.38 15.85
N VAL A 207 8.39 8.58 14.85
CA VAL A 207 8.81 8.64 13.43
C VAL A 207 9.71 9.85 13.15
N PRO A 208 9.35 11.09 13.54
CA PRO A 208 10.25 12.23 13.39
C PRO A 208 11.57 12.09 14.13
N TRP A 209 11.55 11.47 15.31
CA TRP A 209 12.78 11.20 16.07
C TRP A 209 13.69 10.21 15.35
N ALA A 210 13.17 9.07 14.90
CA ALA A 210 13.92 8.09 14.12
C ALA A 210 14.47 8.70 12.83
N TYR A 211 13.68 9.52 12.14
CA TYR A 211 14.09 10.26 10.96
C TYR A 211 15.29 11.20 11.26
N PHE A 212 15.18 11.99 12.33
CA PHE A 212 16.26 12.87 12.78
C PHE A 212 17.54 12.08 13.12
N CYS A 213 17.41 10.99 13.87
CA CYS A 213 18.56 10.14 14.23
C CYS A 213 19.29 9.59 13.01
N HIS A 214 18.55 9.29 11.93
CA HIS A 214 19.11 8.72 10.71
C HIS A 214 19.72 9.77 9.75
N TYR A 215 19.02 10.89 9.55
CA TYR A 215 19.39 11.91 8.57
C TYR A 215 20.05 13.18 9.16
N GLY A 216 20.01 13.38 10.47
CA GLY A 216 20.50 14.59 11.13
C GLY A 216 19.65 15.84 10.86
N ASP A 217 18.46 15.68 10.32
CA ASP A 217 17.57 16.78 9.91
C ASP A 217 16.83 17.36 11.10
N THR A 218 17.31 18.47 11.63
CA THR A 218 16.68 19.18 12.75
C THR A 218 15.42 19.95 12.37
N GLU A 219 15.24 20.31 11.10
CA GLU A 219 14.10 21.07 10.61
C GLU A 219 12.79 20.33 10.87
N ILE A 220 12.79 18.99 10.67
CA ILE A 220 11.59 18.18 10.91
C ILE A 220 11.14 18.23 12.36
N LEU A 221 12.07 18.22 13.32
CA LEU A 221 11.75 18.32 14.73
C LEU A 221 11.25 19.72 15.09
N GLN A 222 11.92 20.78 14.57
CA GLN A 222 11.50 22.16 14.81
C GLN A 222 10.08 22.43 14.29
N LYS A 223 9.79 21.98 13.06
CA LYS A 223 8.48 22.15 12.41
C LYS A 223 7.34 21.52 13.22
N HIS A 224 7.56 20.36 13.79
CA HIS A 224 6.49 19.56 14.42
C HIS A 224 6.50 19.61 15.95
N TYR A 225 7.47 20.28 16.58
CA TYR A 225 7.68 20.29 18.02
C TYR A 225 6.45 20.66 18.84
N ASP A 226 5.77 21.74 18.48
CA ASP A 226 4.57 22.18 19.22
C ASP A 226 3.41 21.19 19.08
N GLY A 227 3.26 20.58 17.90
CA GLY A 227 2.29 19.50 17.71
C GLY A 227 2.58 18.27 18.57
N MET A 228 3.85 17.86 18.66
CA MET A 228 4.29 16.77 19.54
C MET A 228 4.01 17.06 21.00
N LYS A 229 4.26 18.28 21.47
CA LYS A 229 3.91 18.72 22.83
C LYS A 229 2.41 18.66 23.08
N GLN A 230 1.59 19.09 22.11
CA GLN A 230 0.15 19.01 22.22
C GLN A 230 -0.35 17.56 22.33
N TRP A 231 0.27 16.63 21.58
CA TRP A 231 -0.04 15.20 21.71
C TRP A 231 0.26 14.69 23.12
N ILE A 232 1.42 14.99 23.69
CA ILE A 232 1.75 14.63 25.08
C ILE A 232 0.76 15.24 26.07
N GLY A 233 0.38 16.51 25.86
CA GLY A 233 -0.65 17.17 26.67
C GLY A 233 -1.99 16.44 26.59
N TYR A 234 -2.41 16.03 25.38
CA TYR A 234 -3.62 15.25 25.19
C TYR A 234 -3.56 13.91 25.93
N LEU A 235 -2.45 13.17 25.85
CA LEU A 235 -2.28 11.92 26.60
C LEU A 235 -2.43 12.14 28.11
N GLY A 236 -1.89 13.25 28.63
CA GLY A 236 -2.04 13.63 30.05
C GLY A 236 -3.50 13.79 30.48
N THR A 237 -4.39 14.21 29.57
CA THR A 237 -5.83 14.29 29.88
C THR A 237 -6.56 12.96 29.87
N ARG A 238 -5.89 11.89 29.39
CA ARG A 238 -6.44 10.53 29.25
C ARG A 238 -5.85 9.53 30.24
N THR A 239 -5.04 10.00 31.16
CA THR A 239 -4.45 9.13 32.21
C THR A 239 -5.35 9.08 33.44
N ASN A 240 -5.45 7.91 34.07
CA ASN A 240 -6.09 7.74 35.37
C ASN A 240 -5.13 8.13 36.51
N ASP A 241 -5.60 8.05 37.76
CA ASP A 241 -4.83 8.38 38.96
C ASP A 241 -3.53 7.56 39.13
N ARG A 242 -3.38 6.45 38.40
CA ARG A 242 -2.18 5.62 38.36
C ARG A 242 -1.23 5.98 37.21
N GLY A 243 -1.53 7.02 36.44
CA GLY A 243 -0.75 7.42 35.28
C GLY A 243 -0.92 6.49 34.04
N LEU A 244 -1.93 5.62 34.03
CA LEU A 244 -2.22 4.73 32.91
C LEU A 244 -3.26 5.39 31.99
N SER A 245 -2.99 5.35 30.67
CA SER A 245 -3.97 5.84 29.69
C SER A 245 -5.17 4.89 29.60
N SER A 246 -6.35 5.46 29.45
CA SER A 246 -7.62 4.73 29.27
C SER A 246 -8.06 4.78 27.82
#